data_ba365da73c8be6f9219c91481e293eba
#
_entry.id   ba365da73c8be6f9219c91481e293eba
#
_cell.length_a   1.000
_cell.length_b   1.000
_cell.length_c   1.000
_cell.angle_alpha   90.00
_cell.angle_beta   90.00
_cell.angle_gamma   90.00
#
_symmetry.space_group_name_H-M   'P 1'
#
loop_
_entity.id
_entity.type
_entity.pdbx_description
1 polymer ?
#
loop_
_entity_poly.entity_id
_entity_poly.type
_entity_poly.pdbx_seq_one_letter_code
_entity_poly.pdbx_strand_id
1 'polypeptide(L)'
;MNSYQITLLKMGETRVPAAEVFWMERLTGWENLTFWAFLITDGQRRILLNTGFPQDISALYKHWTTWARAATGEAGHEPVVKPDNWIVQALAAHRIAPAQINDVLITPLTAYATGGLNQFPNARIWMSRRGWLDFHAPDPEVPQLPRPIVFPPAVLNYLIQDAASRIALLPDAETEFIPGIQAWFCGGHHRSSMVYLVPTSAGRVAMTDAIFTYRNFEQRIPLGLSESLEEHHKLYAKLARQADMVIPLYDPLVEKRHPTGRIGEL
;
A
#
# COMPACT_ATOMS: atom_id res chain seq x y z
N MET A 1 20.10 7.02 16.89
CA MET A 1 19.39 6.33 15.79
C MET A 1 18.20 7.18 15.43
N ASN A 2 17.91 7.36 14.14
CA ASN A 2 16.70 8.08 13.75
C ASN A 2 15.49 7.26 14.20
N SER A 3 14.55 7.90 14.89
CA SER A 3 13.29 7.30 15.31
C SER A 3 12.16 8.07 14.65
N TYR A 4 11.17 7.35 14.15
CA TYR A 4 10.00 7.92 13.48
C TYR A 4 8.73 7.66 14.28
N GLN A 5 7.77 8.54 14.15
CA GLN A 5 6.39 8.31 14.54
C GLN A 5 5.58 8.00 13.29
N ILE A 6 4.68 7.03 13.37
CA ILE A 6 3.77 6.66 12.30
C ILE A 6 2.36 7.03 12.74
N THR A 7 1.65 7.81 11.93
CA THR A 7 0.22 8.14 12.12
C THR A 7 -0.62 7.41 11.09
N LEU A 8 -1.69 6.77 11.53
CA LEU A 8 -2.63 6.02 10.70
C LEU A 8 -3.59 6.98 10.00
N LEU A 9 -3.76 6.81 8.69
CA LEU A 9 -4.71 7.57 7.88
C LEU A 9 -5.64 6.57 7.18
N LYS A 10 -6.93 6.60 7.53
CA LYS A 10 -7.92 5.73 6.91
C LYS A 10 -8.33 6.28 5.56
N MET A 11 -8.16 5.47 4.49
CA MET A 11 -8.42 5.89 3.11
C MET A 11 -9.76 5.39 2.57
N GLY A 12 -10.32 4.34 3.13
CA GLY A 12 -11.60 3.77 2.71
C GLY A 12 -11.77 2.34 3.16
N GLU A 13 -12.91 1.77 2.80
CA GLU A 13 -13.29 0.40 3.17
C GLU A 13 -13.97 -0.28 1.98
N THR A 14 -13.84 -1.60 1.90
CA THR A 14 -14.64 -2.42 0.98
C THR A 14 -14.77 -3.85 1.53
N ARG A 15 -15.52 -4.67 0.81
CA ARG A 15 -15.55 -6.12 1.02
C ARG A 15 -15.03 -6.81 -0.23
N VAL A 16 -14.20 -7.81 -0.02
CA VAL A 16 -13.65 -8.63 -1.10
C VAL A 16 -14.00 -10.10 -0.86
N PRO A 17 -13.99 -10.94 -1.91
CA PRO A 17 -14.13 -12.38 -1.72
C PRO A 17 -13.11 -12.91 -0.71
N ALA A 18 -13.56 -13.71 0.25
CA ALA A 18 -12.67 -14.24 1.29
C ALA A 18 -11.52 -15.08 0.72
N ALA A 19 -11.75 -15.72 -0.43
CA ALA A 19 -10.74 -16.45 -1.18
C ALA A 19 -9.58 -15.58 -1.69
N GLU A 20 -9.75 -14.28 -1.82
CA GLU A 20 -8.65 -13.35 -2.17
C GLU A 20 -7.71 -13.09 -0.98
N VAL A 21 -8.26 -13.15 0.24
CA VAL A 21 -7.52 -12.82 1.48
C VAL A 21 -6.78 -14.01 2.03
N PHE A 22 -7.39 -15.21 2.00
CA PHE A 22 -6.84 -16.41 2.64
C PHE A 22 -6.73 -17.56 1.65
N TRP A 23 -5.52 -17.87 1.22
CA TRP A 23 -5.26 -18.93 0.27
C TRP A 23 -5.75 -20.29 0.79
N MET A 24 -6.70 -20.90 0.03
CA MET A 24 -7.28 -22.23 0.28
C MET A 24 -7.96 -22.43 1.64
N GLU A 25 -8.18 -21.38 2.44
CA GLU A 25 -8.85 -21.53 3.73
C GLU A 25 -10.32 -21.12 3.71
N ARG A 26 -10.66 -20.06 2.98
CA ARG A 26 -12.02 -19.52 2.90
C ARG A 26 -12.42 -19.32 1.44
N LEU A 27 -12.98 -20.36 0.86
CA LEU A 27 -13.37 -20.35 -0.55
C LEU A 27 -14.69 -19.62 -0.84
N THR A 28 -15.48 -19.31 0.20
CA THR A 28 -16.75 -18.62 0.08
C THR A 28 -16.86 -17.48 1.11
N GLY A 29 -17.80 -16.57 0.86
CA GLY A 29 -18.05 -15.41 1.72
C GLY A 29 -17.17 -14.21 1.42
N TRP A 30 -17.26 -13.20 2.25
CA TRP A 30 -16.66 -11.89 2.05
C TRP A 30 -15.85 -11.47 3.28
N GLU A 31 -14.72 -10.84 3.05
CA GLU A 31 -13.89 -10.19 4.08
C GLU A 31 -13.97 -8.67 3.98
N ASN A 32 -13.99 -8.01 5.13
CA ASN A 32 -13.93 -6.56 5.20
C ASN A 32 -12.45 -6.13 5.13
N LEU A 33 -12.15 -5.20 4.23
CA LEU A 33 -10.85 -4.55 4.15
C LEU A 33 -11.00 -3.06 4.45
N THR A 34 -10.03 -2.53 5.18
CA THR A 34 -9.84 -1.09 5.40
C THR A 34 -8.51 -0.68 4.82
N PHE A 35 -8.51 0.26 3.89
CA PHE A 35 -7.30 0.75 3.25
C PHE A 35 -6.65 1.84 4.09
N TRP A 36 -5.36 1.68 4.33
CA TRP A 36 -4.57 2.58 5.15
C TRP A 36 -3.49 3.29 4.32
N ALA A 37 -3.30 4.57 4.60
CA ALA A 37 -2.06 5.29 4.33
C ALA A 37 -1.40 5.64 5.67
N PHE A 38 -0.11 5.95 5.65
CA PHE A 38 0.63 6.21 6.87
C PHE A 38 1.47 7.47 6.71
N LEU A 39 1.30 8.42 7.63
CA LEU A 39 2.19 9.56 7.75
C LEU A 39 3.31 9.20 8.71
N ILE A 40 4.54 9.24 8.21
CA ILE A 40 5.76 8.88 8.94
C ILE A 40 6.59 10.16 9.11
N THR A 41 7.01 10.47 10.33
CA THR A 41 7.78 11.69 10.58
C THR A 41 8.81 11.50 11.69
N ASP A 42 9.94 12.20 11.59
CA ASP A 42 10.97 12.36 12.63
C ASP A 42 10.89 13.76 13.28
N GLY A 43 9.79 14.49 13.04
CA GLY A 43 9.60 15.87 13.51
C GLY A 43 10.04 16.94 12.48
N GLN A 44 10.93 16.60 11.56
CA GLN A 44 11.40 17.50 10.49
C GLN A 44 10.93 17.05 9.11
N ARG A 45 11.13 15.79 8.79
CA ARG A 45 10.74 15.17 7.52
C ARG A 45 9.35 14.56 7.63
N ARG A 46 8.55 14.72 6.60
CA ARG A 46 7.22 14.12 6.46
C ARG A 46 7.21 13.21 5.26
N ILE A 47 6.94 11.95 5.52
CA ILE A 47 6.92 10.87 4.55
C ILE A 47 5.52 10.28 4.54
N LEU A 48 4.96 10.02 3.38
CA LEU A 48 3.65 9.41 3.25
C LEU A 48 3.80 8.03 2.59
N LEU A 49 3.32 6.98 3.24
CA LEU A 49 3.17 5.67 2.60
C LEU A 49 1.76 5.53 2.07
N ASN A 50 1.63 5.36 0.75
CA ASN A 50 0.42 5.35 -0.05
C ASN A 50 -0.39 6.67 -0.01
N THR A 51 -1.24 6.86 -1.00
CA THR A 51 -2.01 8.09 -1.20
C THR A 51 -3.52 7.86 -1.31
N GLY A 52 -3.96 6.62 -1.07
CA GLY A 52 -5.37 6.26 -1.10
C GLY A 52 -5.98 6.21 -2.50
N PHE A 53 -7.30 6.24 -2.54
CA PHE A 53 -8.09 6.12 -3.75
C PHE A 53 -8.04 7.39 -4.62
N PRO A 54 -8.24 7.26 -5.95
CA PRO A 54 -8.54 8.41 -6.80
C PRO A 54 -9.95 8.93 -6.52
N GLN A 55 -10.22 10.18 -6.84
CA GLN A 55 -11.58 10.75 -6.70
C GLN A 55 -12.61 10.02 -7.57
N ASP A 56 -12.22 9.63 -8.77
CA ASP A 56 -13.04 8.76 -9.63
C ASP A 56 -12.60 7.30 -9.45
N ILE A 57 -13.41 6.54 -8.71
CA ILE A 57 -13.20 5.10 -8.45
C ILE A 57 -13.86 4.19 -9.47
N SER A 58 -14.55 4.74 -10.48
CA SER A 58 -15.41 3.95 -11.39
C SER A 58 -14.67 2.84 -12.14
N ALA A 59 -13.45 3.12 -12.63
CA ALA A 59 -12.63 2.13 -13.31
C ALA A 59 -12.21 1.00 -12.37
N LEU A 60 -11.80 1.34 -11.14
CA LEU A 60 -11.40 0.39 -10.11
C LEU A 60 -12.58 -0.49 -9.68
N TYR A 61 -13.72 0.12 -9.40
CA TYR A 61 -14.93 -0.59 -9.00
C TYR A 61 -15.43 -1.53 -10.11
N LYS A 62 -15.42 -1.09 -11.37
CA LYS A 62 -15.75 -1.94 -12.52
C LYS A 62 -14.83 -3.16 -12.61
N HIS A 63 -13.52 -2.97 -12.41
CA HIS A 63 -12.56 -4.05 -12.42
C HIS A 63 -12.84 -5.05 -11.27
N TRP A 64 -13.01 -4.58 -10.06
CA TRP A 64 -13.30 -5.43 -8.90
C TRP A 64 -14.63 -6.17 -9.03
N THR A 65 -15.69 -5.51 -9.55
CA THR A 65 -16.98 -6.16 -9.81
C THR A 65 -16.84 -7.28 -10.84
N THR A 66 -16.06 -7.07 -11.91
CA THR A 66 -15.82 -8.09 -12.93
C THR A 66 -15.07 -9.29 -12.34
N TRP A 67 -14.04 -9.02 -11.57
CA TRP A 67 -13.26 -10.04 -10.87
C TRP A 67 -14.10 -10.82 -9.85
N ALA A 68 -14.83 -10.12 -8.96
CA ALA A 68 -15.68 -10.74 -7.96
C ALA A 68 -16.76 -11.65 -8.58
N ARG A 69 -17.39 -11.21 -9.68
CA ARG A 69 -18.36 -12.05 -10.42
C ARG A 69 -17.75 -13.31 -10.98
N ALA A 70 -16.54 -13.22 -11.52
CA ALA A 70 -15.83 -14.39 -12.02
C ALA A 70 -15.47 -15.38 -10.91
N ALA A 71 -15.11 -14.87 -9.72
CA ALA A 71 -14.69 -15.67 -8.59
C ALA A 71 -15.85 -16.25 -7.76
N THR A 72 -16.95 -15.51 -7.62
CA THR A 72 -18.03 -15.84 -6.66
C THR A 72 -19.44 -15.95 -7.29
N GLY A 73 -19.63 -15.48 -8.52
CA GLY A 73 -20.95 -15.30 -9.14
C GLY A 73 -21.68 -14.02 -8.70
N GLU A 74 -21.18 -13.30 -7.69
CA GLU A 74 -21.78 -12.09 -7.12
C GLU A 74 -21.03 -10.83 -7.58
N ALA A 75 -21.73 -9.68 -7.60
CA ALA A 75 -21.06 -8.39 -7.85
C ALA A 75 -20.15 -8.01 -6.68
N GLY A 76 -19.02 -7.39 -6.98
CA GLY A 76 -18.15 -6.80 -5.99
C GLY A 76 -18.82 -5.66 -5.22
N HIS A 77 -18.26 -5.35 -4.06
CA HIS A 77 -18.71 -4.22 -3.24
C HIS A 77 -17.98 -2.94 -3.63
N GLU A 78 -18.74 -1.88 -3.79
CA GLU A 78 -18.17 -0.55 -4.06
C GLU A 78 -17.35 -0.08 -2.85
N PRO A 79 -16.14 0.45 -3.06
CA PRO A 79 -15.38 1.07 -1.98
C PRO A 79 -16.12 2.25 -1.37
N VAL A 80 -16.17 2.28 -0.05
CA VAL A 80 -16.72 3.41 0.71
C VAL A 80 -15.57 4.35 1.07
N VAL A 81 -15.50 5.48 0.39
CA VAL A 81 -14.52 6.54 0.65
C VAL A 81 -15.28 7.77 1.17
N LYS A 82 -15.18 8.03 2.47
CA LYS A 82 -15.80 9.22 3.07
C LYS A 82 -15.01 10.48 2.68
N PRO A 83 -15.62 11.68 2.68
CA PRO A 83 -14.89 12.91 2.37
C PRO A 83 -13.58 13.09 3.16
N ASP A 84 -13.59 12.79 4.46
CA ASP A 84 -12.42 12.91 5.32
C ASP A 84 -11.33 11.85 5.05
N ASN A 85 -11.64 10.81 4.27
CA ASN A 85 -10.69 9.77 3.87
C ASN A 85 -9.91 10.10 2.59
N TRP A 86 -10.24 11.18 1.87
CA TRP A 86 -9.37 11.65 0.80
C TRP A 86 -8.06 12.15 1.38
N ILE A 87 -6.94 11.81 0.73
CA ILE A 87 -5.61 12.03 1.31
C ILE A 87 -5.35 13.49 1.73
N VAL A 88 -5.85 14.45 0.97
CA VAL A 88 -5.69 15.88 1.29
C VAL A 88 -6.45 16.25 2.56
N GLN A 89 -7.68 15.76 2.73
CA GLN A 89 -8.51 15.98 3.91
C GLN A 89 -7.95 15.24 5.13
N ALA A 90 -7.50 14.01 4.95
CA ALA A 90 -6.86 13.25 6.00
C ALA A 90 -5.59 13.95 6.53
N LEU A 91 -4.76 14.50 5.65
CA LEU A 91 -3.60 15.31 6.05
C LEU A 91 -4.01 16.63 6.70
N ALA A 92 -5.06 17.29 6.21
CA ALA A 92 -5.56 18.56 6.78
C ALA A 92 -6.04 18.39 8.23
N ALA A 93 -6.61 17.24 8.59
CA ALA A 93 -6.97 16.90 9.98
C ALA A 93 -5.74 16.92 10.92
N HIS A 94 -4.54 16.69 10.38
CA HIS A 94 -3.26 16.80 11.08
C HIS A 94 -2.56 18.16 10.85
N ARG A 95 -3.23 19.14 10.22
CA ARG A 95 -2.68 20.47 9.88
C ARG A 95 -1.47 20.41 8.94
N ILE A 96 -1.47 19.46 8.02
CA ILE A 96 -0.40 19.26 7.04
C ILE A 96 -0.96 19.53 5.64
N ALA A 97 -0.33 20.47 4.92
CA ALA A 97 -0.61 20.70 3.51
C ALA A 97 0.17 19.69 2.65
N PRO A 98 -0.36 19.25 1.49
CA PRO A 98 0.33 18.34 0.57
C PRO A 98 1.74 18.80 0.17
N ALA A 99 1.96 20.12 0.01
CA ALA A 99 3.26 20.70 -0.32
C ALA A 99 4.32 20.53 0.78
N GLN A 100 3.94 20.14 1.99
CA GLN A 100 4.83 19.88 3.12
C GLN A 100 5.29 18.41 3.20
N ILE A 101 4.79 17.55 2.33
CA ILE A 101 5.25 16.16 2.22
C ILE A 101 6.56 16.14 1.42
N ASN A 102 7.59 15.57 2.02
CA ASN A 102 8.92 15.47 1.43
C ASN A 102 9.07 14.24 0.54
N ASP A 103 8.44 13.13 0.95
CA ASP A 103 8.54 11.85 0.26
C ASP A 103 7.19 11.15 0.24
N VAL A 104 6.89 10.46 -0.86
CA VAL A 104 5.78 9.52 -0.97
C VAL A 104 6.34 8.16 -1.32
N LEU A 105 6.02 7.16 -0.52
CA LEU A 105 6.36 5.75 -0.71
C LEU A 105 5.13 5.02 -1.23
N ILE A 106 5.30 4.19 -2.25
CA ILE A 106 4.16 3.47 -2.85
C ILE A 106 4.36 1.96 -2.80
N THR A 107 3.32 1.26 -2.33
CA THR A 107 3.17 -0.19 -2.40
C THR A 107 1.69 -0.60 -2.27
N PRO A 108 1.14 -1.38 -3.24
CA PRO A 108 1.65 -1.69 -4.57
C PRO A 108 1.40 -0.53 -5.56
N LEU A 109 1.81 -0.68 -6.82
CA LEU A 109 1.40 0.23 -7.89
C LEU A 109 -0.03 -0.11 -8.36
N THR A 110 -1.01 0.35 -7.58
CA THR A 110 -2.43 0.19 -7.87
C THR A 110 -3.20 1.46 -7.52
N ALA A 111 -4.33 1.70 -8.17
CA ALA A 111 -5.08 2.94 -8.06
C ALA A 111 -5.51 3.29 -6.62
N TYR A 112 -5.76 2.30 -5.77
CA TYR A 112 -6.10 2.51 -4.36
C TYR A 112 -4.90 2.91 -3.49
N ALA A 113 -3.67 2.83 -4.01
CA ALA A 113 -2.45 3.28 -3.35
C ALA A 113 -1.87 4.54 -4.02
N THR A 114 -2.07 4.67 -5.35
CA THR A 114 -1.50 5.75 -6.16
C THR A 114 -2.46 6.90 -6.42
N GLY A 115 -3.73 6.76 -6.04
CA GLY A 115 -4.82 7.63 -6.50
C GLY A 115 -4.67 9.12 -6.21
N GLY A 116 -3.98 9.48 -5.12
CA GLY A 116 -3.72 10.87 -4.73
C GLY A 116 -2.31 11.39 -5.06
N LEU A 117 -1.47 10.66 -5.81
CA LEU A 117 -0.07 11.04 -6.07
C LEU A 117 0.09 12.43 -6.67
N ASN A 118 -0.82 12.85 -7.53
CA ASN A 118 -0.79 14.16 -8.19
C ASN A 118 -1.08 15.35 -7.25
N GLN A 119 -1.37 15.10 -5.97
CA GLN A 119 -1.57 16.14 -4.96
C GLN A 119 -0.26 16.63 -4.31
N PHE A 120 0.89 15.98 -4.56
CA PHE A 120 2.14 16.20 -3.85
C PHE A 120 3.21 16.87 -4.73
N PRO A 121 3.15 18.22 -4.92
CA PRO A 121 3.97 18.91 -5.90
C PRO A 121 5.49 18.88 -5.59
N ASN A 122 5.86 18.72 -4.31
CA ASN A 122 7.25 18.81 -3.86
C ASN A 122 7.86 17.44 -3.50
N ALA A 123 7.03 16.41 -3.34
CA ALA A 123 7.48 15.13 -2.83
C ALA A 123 8.36 14.37 -3.83
N ARG A 124 9.42 13.74 -3.33
CA ARG A 124 10.10 12.66 -4.03
C ARG A 124 9.23 11.41 -3.96
N ILE A 125 9.04 10.73 -5.08
CA ILE A 125 8.13 9.59 -5.20
C ILE A 125 8.96 8.31 -5.33
N TRP A 126 8.88 7.47 -4.31
CA TRP A 126 9.62 6.22 -4.22
C TRP A 126 8.70 5.04 -4.55
N MET A 127 9.11 4.20 -5.48
CA MET A 127 8.35 3.05 -5.90
C MET A 127 9.25 1.91 -6.39
N SER A 128 8.69 0.71 -6.49
CA SER A 128 9.38 -0.45 -7.02
C SER A 128 9.93 -0.19 -8.42
N ARG A 129 11.24 -0.40 -8.62
CA ARG A 129 11.86 -0.37 -9.95
C ARG A 129 11.27 -1.47 -10.84
N ARG A 130 11.10 -2.67 -10.29
CA ARG A 130 10.50 -3.81 -11.01
C ARG A 130 9.08 -3.46 -11.48
N GLY A 131 8.21 -3.00 -10.56
CA GLY A 131 6.83 -2.63 -10.90
C GLY A 131 6.74 -1.49 -11.91
N TRP A 132 7.62 -0.48 -11.81
CA TRP A 132 7.68 0.61 -12.78
C TRP A 132 8.06 0.13 -14.18
N LEU A 133 9.07 -0.74 -14.29
CA LEU A 133 9.50 -1.31 -15.57
C LEU A 133 8.43 -2.24 -16.16
N ASP A 134 7.82 -3.09 -15.33
CA ASP A 134 6.74 -3.99 -15.75
C ASP A 134 5.53 -3.20 -16.28
N PHE A 135 5.17 -2.09 -15.64
CA PHE A 135 4.11 -1.21 -16.11
C PHE A 135 4.39 -0.60 -17.51
N HIS A 136 5.64 -0.21 -17.78
CA HIS A 136 6.00 0.44 -19.05
C HIS A 136 6.32 -0.54 -20.19
N ALA A 137 6.91 -1.67 -19.86
CA ALA A 137 7.33 -2.73 -20.77
C ALA A 137 6.94 -4.11 -20.21
N PRO A 138 5.62 -4.40 -20.14
CA PRO A 138 5.14 -5.63 -19.55
C PRO A 138 5.53 -6.84 -20.39
N ASP A 139 5.74 -7.98 -19.72
CA ASP A 139 5.90 -9.27 -20.36
C ASP A 139 4.54 -9.67 -20.99
N PRO A 140 4.46 -9.88 -22.31
CA PRO A 140 3.20 -10.20 -22.97
C PRO A 140 2.65 -11.59 -22.60
N GLU A 141 3.46 -12.47 -22.05
CA GLU A 141 3.04 -13.80 -21.63
C GLU A 141 2.44 -13.83 -20.22
N VAL A 142 2.54 -12.71 -19.49
CA VAL A 142 2.06 -12.59 -18.13
C VAL A 142 0.82 -11.70 -18.07
N PRO A 143 -0.27 -12.14 -17.42
CA PRO A 143 -1.45 -11.31 -17.22
C PRO A 143 -1.11 -9.99 -16.55
N GLN A 144 -1.62 -8.89 -17.08
CA GLN A 144 -1.38 -7.54 -16.58
C GLN A 144 -2.67 -6.91 -16.06
N LEU A 145 -2.56 -6.12 -15.00
CA LEU A 145 -3.65 -5.24 -14.60
C LEU A 145 -3.91 -4.18 -15.67
N PRO A 146 -5.17 -3.82 -15.94
CA PRO A 146 -5.48 -2.69 -16.81
C PRO A 146 -4.75 -1.43 -16.36
N ARG A 147 -4.15 -0.69 -17.27
CA ARG A 147 -3.33 0.50 -16.95
C ARG A 147 -4.00 1.50 -16.00
N PRO A 148 -5.32 1.83 -16.14
CA PRO A 148 -6.00 2.72 -15.19
C PRO A 148 -6.14 2.16 -13.77
N ILE A 149 -5.98 0.82 -13.61
CA ILE A 149 -6.01 0.17 -12.29
C ILE A 149 -4.64 0.27 -11.59
N VAL A 150 -3.57 0.44 -12.35
CA VAL A 150 -2.23 0.70 -11.81
C VAL A 150 -2.07 2.19 -11.50
N PHE A 151 -2.25 3.04 -12.51
CA PHE A 151 -2.24 4.49 -12.34
C PHE A 151 -3.49 5.09 -12.98
N PRO A 152 -4.31 5.83 -12.22
CA PRO A 152 -5.36 6.66 -12.81
C PRO A 152 -4.76 7.60 -13.86
N PRO A 153 -5.47 7.88 -14.98
CA PRO A 153 -4.91 8.67 -16.08
C PRO A 153 -4.31 10.02 -15.66
N ALA A 154 -4.97 10.74 -14.74
CA ALA A 154 -4.47 12.01 -14.22
C ALA A 154 -3.16 11.84 -13.44
N VAL A 155 -3.02 10.74 -12.67
CA VAL A 155 -1.79 10.43 -11.92
C VAL A 155 -0.66 10.04 -12.88
N LEU A 156 -0.94 9.20 -13.88
CA LEU A 156 0.06 8.80 -14.87
C LEU A 156 0.59 10.02 -15.64
N ASN A 157 -0.32 10.90 -16.08
CA ASN A 157 0.07 12.13 -16.75
C ASN A 157 0.98 13.00 -15.86
N TYR A 158 0.58 13.21 -14.60
CA TYR A 158 1.39 13.93 -13.63
C TYR A 158 2.78 13.31 -13.42
N LEU A 159 2.88 11.99 -13.29
CA LEU A 159 4.16 11.30 -13.11
C LEU A 159 5.11 11.52 -14.30
N ILE A 160 4.58 11.53 -15.52
CA ILE A 160 5.38 11.65 -16.73
C ILE A 160 5.72 13.12 -17.05
N GLN A 161 4.78 14.05 -16.85
CA GLN A 161 4.95 15.46 -17.25
C GLN A 161 5.55 16.31 -16.13
N ASP A 162 5.03 16.20 -14.90
CA ASP A 162 5.34 17.15 -13.83
C ASP A 162 6.30 16.60 -12.77
N ALA A 163 6.28 15.28 -12.55
CA ALA A 163 7.02 14.63 -11.46
C ALA A 163 8.19 13.76 -11.92
N ALA A 164 8.48 13.68 -13.22
CA ALA A 164 9.48 12.75 -13.76
C ALA A 164 10.85 12.85 -13.08
N SER A 165 11.34 14.05 -12.80
CA SER A 165 12.61 14.28 -12.10
C SER A 165 12.59 13.93 -10.61
N ARG A 166 11.42 13.71 -10.04
CA ARG A 166 11.21 13.40 -8.61
C ARG A 166 10.91 11.92 -8.37
N ILE A 167 10.77 11.11 -9.42
CA ILE A 167 10.61 9.66 -9.29
C ILE A 167 11.94 9.04 -8.90
N ALA A 168 11.90 8.18 -7.88
CA ALA A 168 13.02 7.42 -7.39
C ALA A 168 12.65 5.92 -7.36
N LEU A 169 13.39 5.12 -8.10
CA LEU A 169 13.11 3.70 -8.25
C LEU A 169 13.94 2.89 -7.25
N LEU A 170 13.25 2.19 -6.35
CA LEU A 170 13.85 1.31 -5.37
C LEU A 170 14.24 -0.03 -6.02
N PRO A 171 15.46 -0.53 -5.76
CA PRO A 171 15.90 -1.83 -6.25
C PRO A 171 15.16 -2.98 -5.53
N ASP A 172 15.30 -4.19 -6.06
CA ASP A 172 14.75 -5.39 -5.43
C ASP A 172 15.49 -5.74 -4.13
N ALA A 173 16.78 -5.46 -4.06
CA ALA A 173 17.62 -5.71 -2.90
C ALA A 173 17.27 -4.77 -1.74
N GLU A 174 17.42 -5.27 -0.51
CA GLU A 174 17.26 -4.46 0.69
C GLU A 174 18.20 -3.25 0.67
N THR A 175 17.62 -2.07 0.83
CA THR A 175 18.32 -0.80 0.68
C THR A 175 17.81 0.21 1.71
N GLU A 176 18.71 0.86 2.43
CA GLU A 176 18.40 2.08 3.17
C GLU A 176 18.37 3.25 2.17
N PHE A 177 17.23 3.94 2.05
CA PHE A 177 17.03 4.99 1.04
C PHE A 177 16.63 6.34 1.65
N ILE A 178 16.13 6.33 2.88
CA ILE A 178 15.94 7.46 3.77
C ILE A 178 16.61 7.08 5.09
N PRO A 179 17.28 7.98 5.81
CA PRO A 179 18.03 7.62 7.00
C PRO A 179 17.26 6.74 7.98
N GLY A 180 17.72 5.51 8.18
CA GLY A 180 17.10 4.49 9.03
C GLY A 180 15.94 3.72 8.40
N ILE A 181 15.33 4.19 7.32
CA ILE A 181 14.22 3.50 6.65
C ILE A 181 14.77 2.60 5.54
N GLN A 182 14.47 1.32 5.64
CA GLN A 182 14.85 0.30 4.66
C GLN A 182 13.67 -0.10 3.80
N ALA A 183 13.93 -0.48 2.55
CA ALA A 183 12.94 -1.07 1.66
C ALA A 183 13.55 -2.22 0.87
N TRP A 184 12.69 -3.18 0.46
CA TRP A 184 13.04 -4.25 -0.47
C TRP A 184 11.80 -4.74 -1.20
N PHE A 185 12.01 -5.29 -2.38
CA PHE A 185 10.96 -6.00 -3.11
C PHE A 185 10.59 -7.29 -2.36
N CYS A 186 9.29 -7.51 -2.16
CA CYS A 186 8.79 -8.73 -1.53
C CYS A 186 7.95 -9.60 -2.47
N GLY A 187 7.37 -9.01 -3.51
CA GLY A 187 6.46 -9.74 -4.40
C GLY A 187 5.27 -10.33 -3.65
N GLY A 188 4.91 -11.55 -4.01
CA GLY A 188 3.82 -12.31 -3.42
C GLY A 188 2.46 -11.86 -3.93
N HIS A 189 2.05 -10.63 -3.64
CA HIS A 189 0.76 -10.08 -4.07
C HIS A 189 0.83 -9.43 -5.45
N HIS A 190 1.77 -8.51 -5.66
CA HIS A 190 2.00 -7.82 -6.92
C HIS A 190 3.49 -7.74 -7.27
N ARG A 191 3.82 -7.62 -8.56
CA ARG A 191 5.19 -7.37 -9.05
C ARG A 191 5.77 -6.04 -8.59
N SER A 192 4.96 -5.19 -7.99
CA SER A 192 5.34 -3.90 -7.41
C SER A 192 5.35 -3.89 -5.87
N SER A 193 5.06 -5.04 -5.23
CA SER A 193 4.95 -5.12 -3.77
C SER A 193 6.31 -4.94 -3.10
N MET A 194 6.36 -3.97 -2.19
CA MET A 194 7.54 -3.60 -1.40
C MET A 194 7.25 -3.76 0.08
N VAL A 195 8.29 -4.02 0.85
CA VAL A 195 8.28 -3.78 2.30
C VAL A 195 8.96 -2.47 2.58
N TYR A 196 8.41 -1.70 3.51
CA TYR A 196 9.06 -0.55 4.15
C TYR A 196 9.25 -0.87 5.63
N LEU A 197 10.49 -0.86 6.10
CA LEU A 197 10.87 -1.11 7.49
C LEU A 197 11.30 0.21 8.13
N VAL A 198 10.52 0.66 9.11
CA VAL A 198 10.65 1.98 9.74
C VAL A 198 11.03 1.83 11.20
N PRO A 199 12.16 2.40 11.65
CA PRO A 199 12.52 2.41 13.07
C PRO A 199 11.65 3.40 13.84
N THR A 200 11.05 2.94 14.93
CA THR A 200 10.24 3.76 15.85
C THR A 200 10.68 3.53 17.29
N SER A 201 10.22 4.35 18.24
CA SER A 201 10.45 4.09 19.67
C SER A 201 9.76 2.81 20.17
N ALA A 202 8.79 2.31 19.42
CA ALA A 202 8.10 1.03 19.68
C ALA A 202 8.78 -0.18 19.01
N GLY A 203 9.93 0.00 18.37
CA GLY A 203 10.64 -1.03 17.60
C GLY A 203 10.59 -0.79 16.09
N ARG A 204 11.08 -1.76 15.31
CA ARG A 204 11.07 -1.72 13.85
C ARG A 204 9.72 -2.17 13.31
N VAL A 205 9.06 -1.27 12.61
CA VAL A 205 7.72 -1.48 12.06
C VAL A 205 7.82 -1.76 10.57
N ALA A 206 7.39 -2.95 10.15
CA ALA A 206 7.29 -3.31 8.75
C ALA A 206 5.87 -3.08 8.22
N MET A 207 5.76 -2.47 7.05
CA MET A 207 4.51 -2.20 6.34
C MET A 207 4.62 -2.71 4.90
N THR A 208 3.62 -3.46 4.45
CA THR A 208 3.57 -4.04 3.09
C THR A 208 2.15 -4.36 2.67
N ASP A 209 1.86 -4.21 1.39
CA ASP A 209 0.61 -4.63 0.76
C ASP A 209 0.48 -6.15 0.60
N ALA A 210 1.59 -6.89 0.64
CA ALA A 210 1.60 -8.35 0.55
C ALA A 210 1.12 -9.07 1.83
N ILE A 211 0.62 -8.30 2.81
CA ILE A 211 -0.05 -8.79 4.01
C ILE A 211 -1.35 -7.98 4.15
N PHE A 212 -2.51 -8.63 3.91
CA PHE A 212 -3.79 -7.94 3.97
C PHE A 212 -4.26 -7.76 5.41
N THR A 213 -4.12 -8.80 6.22
CA THR A 213 -4.58 -8.83 7.60
C THR A 213 -3.52 -9.38 8.54
N TYR A 214 -3.62 -9.04 9.82
CA TYR A 214 -2.76 -9.64 10.86
C TYR A 214 -2.80 -11.16 10.84
N ARG A 215 -3.97 -11.73 10.56
CA ARG A 215 -4.14 -13.18 10.48
C ARG A 215 -3.26 -13.82 9.40
N ASN A 216 -3.09 -13.17 8.23
CA ASN A 216 -2.19 -13.66 7.19
C ASN A 216 -0.78 -13.87 7.74
N PHE A 217 -0.26 -12.87 8.46
CA PHE A 217 1.10 -12.93 9.01
C PHE A 217 1.21 -13.85 10.21
N GLU A 218 0.30 -13.71 11.20
CA GLU A 218 0.33 -14.44 12.46
C GLU A 218 0.15 -15.96 12.26
N GLN A 219 -0.67 -16.36 11.31
CA GLN A 219 -0.92 -17.77 10.98
C GLN A 219 -0.15 -18.24 9.74
N ARG A 220 0.66 -17.38 9.12
CA ARG A 220 1.45 -17.65 7.91
C ARG A 220 0.60 -18.13 6.74
N ILE A 221 -0.60 -17.59 6.58
CA ILE A 221 -1.51 -17.91 5.49
C ILE A 221 -1.23 -16.95 4.33
N PRO A 222 -0.76 -17.43 3.18
CA PRO A 222 -0.59 -16.58 1.99
C PRO A 222 -1.90 -15.91 1.57
N LEU A 223 -1.80 -14.84 0.80
CA LEU A 223 -2.98 -14.27 0.15
C LEU A 223 -3.51 -15.24 -0.91
N GLY A 224 -4.82 -15.28 -1.05
CA GLY A 224 -5.44 -16.00 -2.17
C GLY A 224 -5.22 -15.26 -3.49
N LEU A 225 -5.25 -13.93 -3.46
CA LEU A 225 -4.85 -13.10 -4.61
C LEU A 225 -3.33 -12.94 -4.62
N SER A 226 -2.64 -13.97 -5.10
CA SER A 226 -1.18 -14.11 -5.05
C SER A 226 -0.58 -14.39 -6.42
N GLU A 227 0.51 -13.69 -6.75
CA GLU A 227 1.36 -14.00 -7.89
C GLU A 227 2.41 -15.07 -7.55
N SER A 228 2.79 -15.22 -6.26
CA SER A 228 3.79 -16.19 -5.82
C SER A 228 3.62 -16.57 -4.35
N LEU A 229 3.25 -17.82 -4.10
CA LEU A 229 3.17 -18.38 -2.75
C LEU A 229 4.56 -18.49 -2.11
N GLU A 230 5.58 -18.81 -2.89
CA GLU A 230 6.94 -18.90 -2.40
C GLU A 230 7.45 -17.55 -1.85
N GLU A 231 7.14 -16.47 -2.54
CA GLU A 231 7.50 -15.12 -2.08
C GLU A 231 6.78 -14.74 -0.78
N HIS A 232 5.50 -15.11 -0.60
CA HIS A 232 4.80 -14.93 0.68
C HIS A 232 5.50 -15.68 1.82
N HIS A 233 5.87 -16.94 1.63
CA HIS A 233 6.54 -17.69 2.69
C HIS A 233 7.91 -17.09 3.03
N LYS A 234 8.68 -16.67 2.02
CA LYS A 234 9.96 -15.96 2.21
C LYS A 234 9.77 -14.63 2.95
N LEU A 235 8.74 -13.86 2.57
CA LEU A 235 8.37 -12.61 3.22
C LEU A 235 8.07 -12.83 4.71
N TYR A 236 7.19 -13.76 5.04
CA TYR A 236 6.81 -14.01 6.44
C TYR A 236 8.01 -14.47 7.28
N ALA A 237 8.86 -15.33 6.72
CA ALA A 237 10.06 -15.77 7.40
C ALA A 237 11.08 -14.62 7.62
N LYS A 238 11.21 -13.71 6.64
CA LYS A 238 12.10 -12.55 6.76
C LYS A 238 11.57 -11.55 7.77
N LEU A 239 10.28 -11.19 7.72
CA LEU A 239 9.66 -10.26 8.65
C LEU A 239 9.71 -10.75 10.09
N ALA A 240 9.48 -12.03 10.34
CA ALA A 240 9.59 -12.63 11.68
C ALA A 240 11.00 -12.48 12.31
N ARG A 241 12.03 -12.23 11.51
CA ARG A 241 13.40 -12.02 12.00
C ARG A 241 13.80 -10.55 12.07
N GLN A 242 13.21 -9.69 11.23
CA GLN A 242 13.69 -8.32 11.06
C GLN A 242 12.77 -7.26 11.67
N ALA A 243 11.46 -7.54 11.78
CA ALA A 243 10.49 -6.60 12.28
C ALA A 243 10.07 -6.96 13.72
N ASP A 244 9.95 -5.94 14.55
CA ASP A 244 9.38 -6.08 15.90
C ASP A 244 7.85 -5.99 15.83
N MET A 245 7.33 -5.33 14.78
CA MET A 245 5.90 -5.18 14.50
C MET A 245 5.65 -5.22 12.99
N VAL A 246 4.56 -5.86 12.58
CA VAL A 246 4.09 -5.86 11.19
C VAL A 246 2.71 -5.22 11.15
N ILE A 247 2.53 -4.22 10.29
CA ILE A 247 1.25 -3.53 10.07
C ILE A 247 0.73 -3.90 8.68
N PRO A 248 -0.38 -4.64 8.61
CA PRO A 248 -1.07 -4.91 7.34
C PRO A 248 -1.67 -3.63 6.77
N LEU A 249 -1.66 -3.50 5.44
CA LEU A 249 -2.18 -2.29 4.81
C LEU A 249 -3.71 -2.29 4.65
N TYR A 250 -4.38 -3.42 4.92
CA TYR A 250 -5.82 -3.53 4.65
C TYR A 250 -6.65 -4.10 5.80
N ASP A 251 -6.09 -4.28 6.99
CA ASP A 251 -6.80 -4.87 8.11
C ASP A 251 -7.64 -3.83 8.88
N PRO A 252 -8.96 -4.05 9.07
CA PRO A 252 -9.78 -3.24 9.97
C PRO A 252 -9.30 -3.25 11.43
N LEU A 253 -8.52 -4.27 11.84
CA LEU A 253 -7.98 -4.34 13.20
C LEU A 253 -6.84 -3.37 13.46
N VAL A 254 -6.28 -2.71 12.45
CA VAL A 254 -5.17 -1.75 12.62
C VAL A 254 -5.58 -0.63 13.60
N GLU A 255 -6.75 -0.01 13.41
CA GLU A 255 -7.20 1.04 14.32
C GLU A 255 -7.52 0.52 15.73
N LYS A 256 -7.97 -0.74 15.85
CA LYS A 256 -8.27 -1.35 17.15
C LYS A 256 -7.00 -1.70 17.93
N ARG A 257 -5.95 -2.17 17.23
CA ARG A 257 -4.64 -2.47 17.84
C ARG A 257 -3.85 -1.21 18.16
N HIS A 258 -4.14 -0.10 17.46
CA HIS A 258 -3.49 1.20 17.65
C HIS A 258 -4.51 2.32 17.91
N PRO A 259 -5.22 2.29 19.06
CA PRO A 259 -6.37 3.16 19.32
C PRO A 259 -6.02 4.65 19.42
N THR A 260 -4.75 4.99 19.60
CA THR A 260 -4.27 6.39 19.56
C THR A 260 -4.13 6.92 18.13
N GLY A 261 -4.26 6.03 17.11
CA GLY A 261 -3.95 6.35 15.72
C GLY A 261 -2.47 6.59 15.44
N ARG A 262 -1.58 6.21 16.38
CA ARG A 262 -0.13 6.42 16.28
C ARG A 262 0.67 5.21 16.73
N ILE A 263 1.88 5.08 16.16
CA ILE A 263 2.87 4.07 16.54
C ILE A 263 4.21 4.77 16.72
N GLY A 264 4.84 4.55 17.86
CA GLY A 264 6.05 5.26 18.28
C GLY A 264 5.77 6.70 18.72
N GLU A 265 6.77 7.30 19.33
CA GLU A 265 6.81 8.69 19.80
C GLU A 265 8.05 9.39 19.23
N LEU A 266 7.98 10.72 19.10
CA LEU A 266 9.10 11.57 18.65
C LEU A 266 9.98 11.99 19.83
#